data_90fda46fe6abfa486806248cba3a3033
#
_entry.id   90fda46fe6abfa486806248cba3a3033
#
_cell.length_a   1.000
_cell.length_b   1.000
_cell.length_c   1.000
_cell.angle_alpha   90.00
_cell.angle_beta   90.00
_cell.angle_gamma   90.00
#
_symmetry.space_group_name_H-M   'P 1'
#
loop_
_entity.id
_entity.type
_entity.pdbx_description
1 polymer ?
#
loop_
_entity_poly.entity_id
_entity_poly.type
_entity_poly.pdbx_seq_one_letter_code
_entity_poly.pdbx_strand_id
1 'polypeptide(L)'
;MSRYILINPIKLIFLLFIASCSTLVEDNKMNKNNIIYKILSIDSNFSNLETLLFVDIDTQSLLHIKKGTILKKYSISSSYYGTGNKENSFKTPLGRHEIYKKIGNGLPNNAILKGRVWSGAIADVISEPIDTDFDHVTSRILWLDGLELGKNKGKGIDSRNRYIYIHGTAEEGLIGKPASDGCIRMYNEDVIELFDLVDEKAQVWIY
;
A
#
# COMPACT_ATOMS: atom_id res chain seq x y z
N MET A 1 -24.32 -23.75 55.64
CA MET A 1 -25.06 -23.77 54.35
C MET A 1 -24.35 -22.83 53.38
N SER A 2 -23.51 -23.40 52.50
CA SER A 2 -22.77 -22.64 51.51
C SER A 2 -23.59 -22.58 50.19
N ARG A 3 -23.95 -21.38 49.75
CA ARG A 3 -24.67 -21.17 48.47
C ARG A 3 -23.62 -21.06 47.33
N TYR A 4 -23.53 -22.09 46.52
CA TYR A 4 -22.81 -22.01 45.27
C TYR A 4 -23.66 -21.23 44.25
N ILE A 5 -23.14 -20.08 43.79
CA ILE A 5 -23.75 -19.33 42.67
C ILE A 5 -23.26 -20.03 41.38
N LEU A 6 -24.15 -20.76 40.74
CA LEU A 6 -23.93 -21.33 39.41
C LEU A 6 -23.92 -20.16 38.38
N ILE A 7 -22.75 -19.80 37.94
CA ILE A 7 -22.60 -18.83 36.82
C ILE A 7 -22.96 -19.57 35.54
N ASN A 8 -24.00 -19.13 34.86
CA ASN A 8 -24.48 -19.69 33.61
C ASN A 8 -23.40 -19.56 32.52
N PRO A 9 -22.87 -20.65 31.93
CA PRO A 9 -21.75 -20.61 30.96
C PRO A 9 -22.09 -19.80 29.69
N ILE A 10 -23.36 -19.68 29.32
CA ILE A 10 -23.82 -18.89 28.15
C ILE A 10 -23.58 -17.38 28.39
N LYS A 11 -23.78 -16.88 29.63
CA LYS A 11 -23.47 -15.46 29.94
C LYS A 11 -21.97 -15.16 29.90
N LEU A 12 -21.14 -16.10 30.28
CA LEU A 12 -19.67 -15.93 30.24
C LEU A 12 -19.13 -15.85 28.82
N ILE A 13 -19.67 -16.65 27.89
CA ILE A 13 -19.29 -16.63 26.46
C ILE A 13 -19.69 -15.31 25.81
N PHE A 14 -20.86 -14.76 26.16
CA PHE A 14 -21.32 -13.47 25.61
C PHE A 14 -20.48 -12.29 26.10
N LEU A 15 -20.03 -12.31 27.36
CA LEU A 15 -19.15 -11.29 27.94
C LEU A 15 -17.73 -11.33 27.30
N LEU A 16 -17.20 -12.52 26.99
CA LEU A 16 -15.92 -12.68 26.30
C LEU A 16 -15.98 -12.18 24.85
N PHE A 17 -17.10 -12.35 24.15
CA PHE A 17 -17.27 -11.85 22.78
C PHE A 17 -17.38 -10.31 22.74
N ILE A 18 -18.05 -9.69 23.71
CA ILE A 18 -18.16 -8.22 23.78
C ILE A 18 -16.82 -7.60 24.15
N ALA A 19 -16.04 -8.19 25.06
CA ALA A 19 -14.72 -7.71 25.44
C ALA A 19 -13.72 -7.79 24.26
N SER A 20 -13.75 -8.88 23.49
CA SER A 20 -12.91 -9.06 22.30
C SER A 20 -13.26 -8.05 21.19
N CYS A 21 -14.54 -7.75 21.00
CA CYS A 21 -14.97 -6.76 19.99
C CYS A 21 -14.59 -5.33 20.39
N SER A 22 -14.66 -4.98 21.68
CA SER A 22 -14.28 -3.65 22.16
C SER A 22 -12.78 -3.38 22.05
N THR A 23 -11.93 -4.35 22.37
CA THR A 23 -10.47 -4.22 22.22
C THR A 23 -10.06 -4.04 20.76
N LEU A 24 -10.64 -4.81 19.83
CA LEU A 24 -10.37 -4.66 18.39
C LEU A 24 -10.79 -3.28 17.85
N VAL A 25 -11.88 -2.71 18.35
CA VAL A 25 -12.34 -1.37 17.96
C VAL A 25 -11.42 -0.27 18.53
N GLU A 26 -10.94 -0.42 19.77
CA GLU A 26 -9.98 0.50 20.38
C GLU A 26 -8.61 0.44 19.72
N ASP A 27 -8.11 -0.75 19.41
CA ASP A 27 -6.84 -0.94 18.68
C ASP A 27 -6.87 -0.33 17.27
N ASN A 28 -7.97 -0.51 16.55
CA ASN A 28 -8.17 0.11 15.23
C ASN A 28 -8.25 1.64 15.32
N LYS A 29 -8.90 2.18 16.33
CA LYS A 29 -9.01 3.62 16.56
C LYS A 29 -7.66 4.23 16.96
N MET A 30 -6.90 3.54 17.80
CA MET A 30 -5.56 3.97 18.23
C MET A 30 -4.57 3.92 17.06
N ASN A 31 -4.59 2.88 16.25
CA ASN A 31 -3.75 2.76 15.05
C ASN A 31 -4.09 3.85 14.01
N LYS A 32 -5.37 4.11 13.77
CA LYS A 32 -5.81 5.18 12.87
C LYS A 32 -5.34 6.56 13.34
N ASN A 33 -5.39 6.84 14.64
CA ASN A 33 -4.90 8.09 15.21
C ASN A 33 -3.39 8.22 15.01
N ASN A 34 -2.61 7.18 15.28
CA ASN A 34 -1.15 7.19 15.08
C ASN A 34 -0.76 7.51 13.64
N ILE A 35 -1.45 6.92 12.65
CA ILE A 35 -1.20 7.22 11.23
C ILE A 35 -1.54 8.67 10.89
N ILE A 36 -2.67 9.19 11.37
CA ILE A 36 -3.03 10.59 11.14
C ILE A 36 -2.01 11.54 11.78
N TYR A 37 -1.51 11.26 12.99
CA TYR A 37 -0.43 12.04 13.60
C TYR A 37 0.86 11.97 12.78
N LYS A 38 1.22 10.80 12.23
CA LYS A 38 2.38 10.65 11.33
C LYS A 38 2.22 11.56 10.10
N ILE A 39 1.07 11.57 9.45
CA ILE A 39 0.79 12.42 8.29
C ILE A 39 0.83 13.91 8.67
N LEU A 40 0.20 14.29 9.79
CA LEU A 40 0.21 15.67 10.29
C LEU A 40 1.61 16.18 10.61
N SER A 41 2.51 15.32 11.06
CA SER A 41 3.92 15.68 11.32
C SER A 41 4.70 15.97 10.04
N ILE A 42 4.27 15.43 8.89
CA ILE A 42 4.88 15.67 7.58
C ILE A 42 4.31 16.95 6.96
N ASP A 43 2.98 17.11 7.03
CA ASP A 43 2.29 18.31 6.54
C ASP A 43 0.94 18.49 7.25
N SER A 44 0.81 19.55 8.03
CA SER A 44 -0.43 19.87 8.74
C SER A 44 -1.60 20.20 7.81
N ASN A 45 -1.32 20.56 6.56
CA ASN A 45 -2.31 20.94 5.56
C ASN A 45 -2.71 19.80 4.61
N PHE A 46 -2.33 18.54 4.91
CA PHE A 46 -2.62 17.39 4.04
C PHE A 46 -4.13 17.24 3.72
N SER A 47 -5.00 17.69 4.62
CA SER A 47 -6.47 17.67 4.41
C SER A 47 -6.96 18.57 3.28
N ASN A 48 -6.13 19.53 2.82
CA ASN A 48 -6.45 20.38 1.66
C ASN A 48 -6.20 19.64 0.34
N LEU A 49 -5.51 18.52 0.35
CA LEU A 49 -5.31 17.70 -0.85
C LEU A 49 -6.62 17.01 -1.22
N GLU A 50 -7.01 17.11 -2.51
CA GLU A 50 -8.19 16.39 -3.03
C GLU A 50 -8.01 14.88 -2.81
N THR A 51 -6.83 14.34 -3.17
CA THR A 51 -6.47 12.94 -2.99
C THR A 51 -5.03 12.82 -2.52
N LEU A 52 -4.81 12.01 -1.49
CA LEU A 52 -3.49 11.60 -1.00
C LEU A 52 -3.45 10.08 -0.88
N LEU A 53 -2.46 9.45 -1.48
CA LEU A 53 -2.05 8.09 -1.21
C LEU A 53 -0.89 8.13 -0.23
N PHE A 54 -1.12 7.68 1.01
CA PHE A 54 -0.06 7.61 2.01
C PHE A 54 0.44 6.18 2.13
N VAL A 55 1.70 5.95 1.76
CA VAL A 55 2.38 4.66 1.86
C VAL A 55 3.18 4.64 3.14
N ASP A 56 2.75 3.79 4.07
CA ASP A 56 3.41 3.55 5.34
C ASP A 56 4.26 2.27 5.24
N ILE A 57 5.58 2.47 5.13
CA ILE A 57 6.55 1.39 4.96
C ILE A 57 6.62 0.50 6.20
N ASP A 58 6.48 1.08 7.39
CA ASP A 58 6.57 0.33 8.66
C ASP A 58 5.45 -0.69 8.81
N THR A 59 4.25 -0.34 8.36
CA THR A 59 3.06 -1.21 8.45
C THR A 59 2.71 -1.91 7.14
N GLN A 60 3.54 -1.77 6.10
CA GLN A 60 3.31 -2.30 4.75
C GLN A 60 1.88 -2.03 4.28
N SER A 61 1.48 -0.75 4.33
CA SER A 61 0.13 -0.35 3.97
C SER A 61 0.09 0.93 3.14
N LEU A 62 -0.94 1.05 2.29
CA LEU A 62 -1.27 2.24 1.53
C LEU A 62 -2.65 2.72 1.97
N LEU A 63 -2.76 3.98 2.37
CA LEU A 63 -4.01 4.63 2.70
C LEU A 63 -4.46 5.51 1.54
N HIS A 64 -5.68 5.30 1.07
CA HIS A 64 -6.36 6.22 0.18
C HIS A 64 -7.11 7.25 1.03
N ILE A 65 -6.70 8.50 0.95
CA ILE A 65 -7.23 9.63 1.73
C ILE A 65 -7.81 10.65 0.76
N LYS A 66 -9.01 11.11 1.03
CA LYS A 66 -9.67 12.17 0.27
C LYS A 66 -10.09 13.28 1.23
N LYS A 67 -9.63 14.52 0.97
CA LYS A 67 -9.92 15.69 1.82
C LYS A 67 -9.74 15.40 3.32
N GLY A 68 -8.61 14.80 3.68
CA GLY A 68 -8.27 14.45 5.06
C GLY A 68 -8.99 13.22 5.64
N THR A 69 -9.92 12.61 4.90
CA THR A 69 -10.65 11.41 5.35
C THR A 69 -10.05 10.15 4.76
N ILE A 70 -9.67 9.18 5.61
CA ILE A 70 -9.22 7.86 5.15
C ILE A 70 -10.44 7.10 4.61
N LEU A 71 -10.44 6.81 3.32
CA LEU A 71 -11.48 6.04 2.64
C LEU A 71 -11.21 4.54 2.72
N LYS A 72 -9.97 4.13 2.43
CA LYS A 72 -9.57 2.72 2.41
C LYS A 72 -8.10 2.55 2.80
N LYS A 73 -7.79 1.40 3.37
CA LYS A 73 -6.43 0.92 3.64
C LYS A 73 -6.21 -0.35 2.83
N TYR A 74 -5.09 -0.40 2.10
CA TYR A 74 -4.64 -1.54 1.31
C TYR A 74 -3.37 -2.12 1.93
N SER A 75 -3.18 -3.43 1.86
CA SER A 75 -1.90 -4.07 2.12
C SER A 75 -1.00 -3.92 0.90
N ILE A 76 0.30 -3.70 1.14
CA ILE A 76 1.29 -3.55 0.08
C ILE A 76 2.52 -4.43 0.35
N SER A 77 3.42 -4.50 -0.64
CA SER A 77 4.78 -4.99 -0.46
C SER A 77 5.75 -3.96 -1.02
N SER A 78 6.61 -3.43 -0.16
CA SER A 78 7.71 -2.53 -0.55
C SER A 78 9.00 -3.33 -0.80
N SER A 79 10.12 -2.63 -1.04
CA SER A 79 11.39 -3.29 -1.34
C SER A 79 11.91 -4.19 -0.21
N TYR A 80 12.37 -5.38 -0.58
CA TYR A 80 13.16 -6.28 0.27
C TYR A 80 14.45 -5.61 0.77
N TYR A 81 15.06 -4.74 -0.06
CA TYR A 81 16.29 -4.01 0.27
C TYR A 81 16.06 -2.78 1.15
N GLY A 82 14.81 -2.55 1.62
CA GLY A 82 14.43 -1.41 2.43
C GLY A 82 14.23 -0.12 1.65
N THR A 83 14.43 1.03 2.30
CA THR A 83 14.15 2.35 1.73
C THR A 83 15.41 3.07 1.25
N GLY A 84 15.27 3.87 0.18
CA GLY A 84 16.39 4.69 -0.34
C GLY A 84 16.14 5.21 -1.75
N ASN A 85 16.71 6.37 -2.04
CA ASN A 85 16.43 7.12 -3.26
C ASN A 85 17.46 6.92 -4.38
N LYS A 86 18.61 6.28 -4.08
CA LYS A 86 19.69 6.11 -5.07
C LYS A 86 19.28 5.16 -6.20
N GLU A 87 19.60 5.53 -7.43
CA GLU A 87 19.45 4.68 -8.60
C GLU A 87 20.24 3.37 -8.46
N ASN A 88 19.71 2.26 -8.98
CA ASN A 88 20.25 0.91 -8.90
C ASN A 88 20.42 0.36 -7.47
N SER A 89 19.76 0.96 -6.49
CA SER A 89 19.76 0.46 -5.10
C SER A 89 18.71 -0.61 -4.86
N PHE A 90 17.76 -0.80 -5.77
CA PHE A 90 16.57 -1.66 -5.59
C PHE A 90 15.69 -1.28 -4.39
N LYS A 91 15.91 -0.12 -3.78
CA LYS A 91 15.20 0.37 -2.59
C LYS A 91 13.97 1.19 -2.96
N THR A 92 12.93 1.14 -2.13
CA THR A 92 11.75 1.99 -2.26
C THR A 92 12.11 3.44 -1.89
N PRO A 93 11.90 4.42 -2.78
CA PRO A 93 12.23 5.81 -2.50
C PRO A 93 11.25 6.41 -1.50
N LEU A 94 11.78 7.25 -0.59
CA LEU A 94 10.98 8.01 0.37
C LEU A 94 10.65 9.42 -0.13
N GLY A 95 9.61 9.99 0.47
CA GLY A 95 9.22 11.39 0.31
C GLY A 95 7.97 11.58 -0.52
N ARG A 96 7.79 12.82 -0.98
CA ARG A 96 6.60 13.22 -1.74
C ARG A 96 6.77 12.90 -3.22
N HIS A 97 5.74 12.28 -3.78
CA HIS A 97 5.61 11.92 -5.18
C HIS A 97 4.22 12.35 -5.68
N GLU A 98 4.03 12.25 -6.98
CA GLU A 98 2.71 12.29 -7.63
C GLU A 98 2.57 11.12 -8.61
N ILE A 99 1.35 10.77 -8.96
CA ILE A 99 1.09 9.85 -10.06
C ILE A 99 1.41 10.57 -11.37
N TYR A 100 2.50 10.19 -12.01
CA TYR A 100 2.90 10.75 -13.30
C TYR A 100 2.02 10.25 -14.43
N LYS A 101 1.75 8.94 -14.45
CA LYS A 101 0.98 8.29 -15.51
C LYS A 101 0.29 7.02 -15.02
N LYS A 102 -0.91 6.80 -15.51
CA LYS A 102 -1.70 5.58 -15.31
C LYS A 102 -1.62 4.70 -16.55
N ILE A 103 -1.28 3.40 -16.40
CA ILE A 103 -1.10 2.46 -17.52
C ILE A 103 -1.83 1.16 -17.20
N GLY A 104 -2.48 0.58 -18.21
CA GLY A 104 -3.19 -0.69 -18.09
C GLY A 104 -4.71 -0.54 -18.01
N ASN A 105 -5.26 0.64 -18.31
CA ASN A 105 -6.71 0.83 -18.35
C ASN A 105 -7.38 -0.17 -19.29
N GLY A 106 -8.44 -0.85 -18.80
CA GLY A 106 -9.20 -1.84 -19.56
C GLY A 106 -8.49 -3.18 -19.79
N LEU A 107 -7.25 -3.37 -19.30
CA LEU A 107 -6.58 -4.66 -19.37
C LEU A 107 -7.25 -5.67 -18.40
N PRO A 108 -7.23 -6.97 -18.75
CA PRO A 108 -7.74 -8.00 -17.85
C PRO A 108 -6.95 -8.05 -16.54
N ASN A 109 -7.56 -8.62 -15.50
CA ASN A 109 -6.88 -8.92 -14.25
C ASN A 109 -5.66 -9.81 -14.52
N ASN A 110 -4.57 -9.61 -13.77
CA ASN A 110 -3.30 -10.34 -13.88
C ASN A 110 -2.57 -10.19 -15.25
N ALA A 111 -2.97 -9.24 -16.10
CA ALA A 111 -2.27 -8.96 -17.36
C ALA A 111 -0.81 -8.59 -17.08
N ILE A 112 0.14 -9.31 -17.69
CA ILE A 112 1.59 -9.06 -17.53
C ILE A 112 2.00 -7.85 -18.38
N LEU A 113 2.56 -6.83 -17.74
CA LEU A 113 3.11 -5.64 -18.42
C LEU A 113 4.63 -5.72 -18.47
N LYS A 114 5.19 -5.78 -19.68
CA LYS A 114 6.64 -5.69 -19.93
C LYS A 114 6.97 -4.34 -20.55
N GLY A 115 7.86 -3.58 -19.90
CA GLY A 115 8.17 -2.23 -20.35
C GLY A 115 6.95 -1.32 -20.45
N ARG A 116 5.95 -1.50 -19.57
CA ARG A 116 4.69 -0.76 -19.53
C ARG A 116 3.71 -1.04 -20.68
N VAL A 117 3.93 -2.13 -21.41
CA VAL A 117 3.04 -2.59 -22.49
C VAL A 117 2.53 -3.99 -22.14
N TRP A 118 1.26 -4.26 -22.39
CA TRP A 118 0.71 -5.60 -22.20
C TRP A 118 1.40 -6.62 -23.12
N SER A 119 1.90 -7.68 -22.52
CA SER A 119 2.63 -8.75 -23.24
C SER A 119 1.71 -9.71 -24.00
N GLY A 120 0.38 -9.60 -23.83
CA GLY A 120 -0.60 -10.58 -24.31
C GLY A 120 -0.81 -11.76 -23.37
N ALA A 121 0.00 -11.89 -22.30
CA ALA A 121 -0.09 -12.97 -21.33
C ALA A 121 -0.76 -12.53 -20.03
N ILE A 122 -1.33 -13.51 -19.33
CA ILE A 122 -1.92 -13.39 -17.99
C ILE A 122 -1.03 -14.16 -17.03
N ALA A 123 -0.73 -13.60 -15.86
CA ALA A 123 0.05 -14.26 -14.84
C ALA A 123 -0.82 -15.23 -14.02
N ASP A 124 -0.27 -16.38 -13.67
CA ASP A 124 -0.80 -17.21 -12.61
C ASP A 124 -0.46 -16.57 -11.26
N VAL A 125 -1.46 -16.43 -10.38
CA VAL A 125 -1.27 -15.84 -9.05
C VAL A 125 -0.74 -16.89 -8.08
N ILE A 126 0.33 -16.55 -7.38
CA ILE A 126 0.98 -17.35 -6.35
C ILE A 126 0.52 -16.83 -4.99
N SER A 127 -0.33 -17.61 -4.31
CA SER A 127 -0.87 -17.26 -2.99
C SER A 127 0.03 -17.68 -1.84
N GLU A 128 0.98 -18.57 -2.09
CA GLU A 128 2.01 -18.96 -1.14
C GLU A 128 3.07 -17.85 -1.01
N PRO A 129 3.71 -17.68 0.16
CA PRO A 129 4.74 -16.67 0.38
C PRO A 129 6.08 -17.11 -0.26
N ILE A 130 6.08 -17.27 -1.58
CA ILE A 130 7.21 -17.70 -2.41
C ILE A 130 7.67 -16.52 -3.25
N ASP A 131 8.96 -16.20 -3.17
CA ASP A 131 9.66 -15.27 -4.04
C ASP A 131 10.18 -16.03 -5.27
N THR A 132 9.85 -15.57 -6.46
CA THR A 132 10.22 -16.22 -7.72
C THR A 132 11.23 -15.38 -8.49
N ASP A 133 11.90 -16.00 -9.48
CA ASP A 133 12.83 -15.27 -10.36
C ASP A 133 12.12 -14.24 -11.27
N PHE A 134 10.79 -14.16 -11.24
CA PHE A 134 9.97 -13.33 -12.11
C PHE A 134 9.14 -12.33 -11.31
N ASP A 135 9.69 -11.16 -11.03
CA ASP A 135 8.92 -10.03 -10.48
C ASP A 135 8.02 -9.40 -11.57
N HIS A 136 6.89 -10.05 -11.88
CA HIS A 136 5.96 -9.56 -12.87
C HIS A 136 5.19 -8.35 -12.39
N VAL A 137 5.28 -7.25 -13.14
CA VAL A 137 4.33 -6.14 -13.04
C VAL A 137 3.02 -6.56 -13.70
N THR A 138 1.92 -6.58 -12.95
CA THR A 138 0.64 -7.07 -13.44
C THR A 138 -0.49 -6.06 -13.30
N SER A 139 -1.58 -6.30 -14.00
CA SER A 139 -2.87 -5.59 -13.96
C SER A 139 -2.80 -4.10 -14.29
N ARG A 140 -2.24 -3.27 -13.40
CA ARG A 140 -2.20 -1.80 -13.50
C ARG A 140 -0.88 -1.26 -13.04
N ILE A 141 -0.50 -0.09 -13.58
CA ILE A 141 0.65 0.70 -13.16
C ILE A 141 0.18 2.11 -12.83
N LEU A 142 0.48 2.58 -11.63
CA LEU A 142 0.52 3.99 -11.27
C LEU A 142 2.00 4.38 -11.21
N TRP A 143 2.50 5.04 -12.26
CA TRP A 143 3.90 5.43 -12.36
C TRP A 143 4.15 6.70 -11.57
N LEU A 144 5.14 6.70 -10.67
CA LEU A 144 5.41 7.80 -9.76
C LEU A 144 6.48 8.74 -10.30
N ASP A 145 6.29 10.05 -10.09
CA ASP A 145 7.32 11.09 -10.24
C ASP A 145 7.64 11.69 -8.87
N GLY A 146 8.93 11.80 -8.54
CA GLY A 146 9.39 12.45 -7.31
C GLY A 146 9.15 13.97 -7.38
N LEU A 147 8.80 14.57 -6.24
CA LEU A 147 8.54 16.01 -6.14
C LEU A 147 9.62 16.78 -5.36
N GLU A 148 10.50 16.07 -4.65
CA GLU A 148 11.50 16.68 -3.77
C GLU A 148 12.88 16.69 -4.45
N LEU A 149 13.27 17.87 -4.96
CA LEU A 149 14.56 18.05 -5.62
C LEU A 149 15.72 17.72 -4.66
N GLY A 150 16.68 16.93 -5.12
CA GLY A 150 17.80 16.46 -4.30
C GLY A 150 17.48 15.28 -3.36
N LYS A 151 16.23 14.81 -3.33
CA LYS A 151 15.83 13.65 -2.52
C LYS A 151 15.30 12.51 -3.41
N ASN A 152 14.24 12.74 -4.16
CA ASN A 152 13.63 11.73 -5.06
C ASN A 152 13.41 12.26 -6.48
N LYS A 153 13.96 13.46 -6.78
CA LYS A 153 13.98 14.08 -8.09
C LYS A 153 15.38 14.64 -8.40
N GLY A 154 15.92 14.29 -9.56
CA GLY A 154 17.23 14.70 -10.05
C GLY A 154 18.14 13.53 -10.41
N LYS A 155 19.34 13.85 -10.92
CA LYS A 155 20.29 12.87 -11.45
C LYS A 155 20.66 11.79 -10.42
N GLY A 156 20.46 10.53 -10.76
CA GLY A 156 20.84 9.36 -9.94
C GLY A 156 19.92 9.06 -8.75
N ILE A 157 18.80 9.81 -8.61
CA ILE A 157 17.83 9.65 -7.51
C ILE A 157 16.37 9.81 -7.96
N ASP A 158 16.15 10.04 -9.25
CA ASP A 158 14.84 10.38 -9.80
C ASP A 158 13.90 9.17 -9.82
N SER A 159 12.82 9.22 -9.05
CA SER A 159 11.87 8.12 -8.91
C SER A 159 11.21 7.74 -10.23
N ARG A 160 10.92 8.72 -11.11
CA ARG A 160 10.34 8.45 -12.42
C ARG A 160 11.33 7.72 -13.34
N ASN A 161 12.57 8.16 -13.37
CA ASN A 161 13.62 7.54 -14.20
C ASN A 161 14.05 6.18 -13.65
N ARG A 162 13.88 5.94 -12.35
CA ARG A 162 14.05 4.65 -11.69
C ARG A 162 12.88 3.70 -11.92
N TYR A 163 11.82 4.13 -12.63
CA TYR A 163 10.63 3.33 -12.91
C TYR A 163 9.91 2.84 -11.66
N ILE A 164 9.76 3.71 -10.65
CA ILE A 164 9.03 3.38 -9.43
C ILE A 164 7.53 3.42 -9.70
N TYR A 165 6.86 2.30 -9.42
CA TYR A 165 5.42 2.11 -9.64
C TYR A 165 4.70 1.68 -8.37
N ILE A 166 3.37 1.93 -8.34
CA ILE A 166 2.42 1.13 -7.58
C ILE A 166 1.77 0.22 -8.62
N HIS A 167 1.79 -1.11 -8.40
CA HIS A 167 1.34 -2.08 -9.40
C HIS A 167 0.85 -3.39 -8.78
N GLY A 168 0.11 -4.20 -9.55
CA GLY A 168 -0.21 -5.57 -9.18
C GLY A 168 0.98 -6.51 -9.33
N THR A 169 0.96 -7.62 -8.63
CA THR A 169 1.99 -8.66 -8.68
C THR A 169 1.39 -10.05 -8.90
N ALA A 170 2.16 -10.95 -9.49
CA ALA A 170 1.82 -12.38 -9.49
C ALA A 170 2.04 -13.03 -8.12
N GLU A 171 2.93 -12.48 -7.30
CA GLU A 171 3.35 -13.01 -5.99
C GLU A 171 2.50 -12.42 -4.86
N GLU A 172 1.18 -12.63 -4.92
CA GLU A 172 0.26 -12.07 -3.93
C GLU A 172 0.47 -12.61 -2.50
N GLY A 173 1.06 -13.81 -2.36
CA GLY A 173 1.42 -14.38 -1.05
C GLY A 173 2.51 -13.62 -0.29
N LEU A 174 3.20 -12.68 -0.95
CA LEU A 174 4.20 -11.80 -0.34
C LEU A 174 3.64 -10.43 0.07
N ILE A 175 2.40 -10.10 -0.27
CA ILE A 175 1.76 -8.85 0.15
C ILE A 175 1.67 -8.79 1.69
N GLY A 176 2.01 -7.65 2.27
CA GLY A 176 2.13 -7.44 3.71
C GLY A 176 3.56 -7.55 4.24
N LYS A 177 4.53 -7.91 3.39
CA LYS A 177 5.95 -8.02 3.72
C LYS A 177 6.81 -7.32 2.68
N PRO A 178 7.99 -6.76 3.03
CA PRO A 178 8.95 -6.25 2.05
C PRO A 178 9.46 -7.39 1.15
N ALA A 179 9.26 -7.30 -0.17
CA ALA A 179 9.65 -8.34 -1.12
C ALA A 179 9.97 -7.80 -2.54
N SER A 180 9.67 -6.52 -2.86
CA SER A 180 9.88 -5.98 -4.20
C SER A 180 11.32 -5.52 -4.45
N ASP A 181 11.63 -5.20 -5.70
CA ASP A 181 12.87 -4.56 -6.15
C ASP A 181 12.75 -3.02 -6.26
N GLY A 182 11.98 -2.41 -5.36
CA GLY A 182 11.86 -0.95 -5.24
C GLY A 182 10.46 -0.39 -5.48
N CYS A 183 9.63 -1.06 -6.25
CA CYS A 183 8.24 -0.68 -6.47
C CYS A 183 7.36 -0.99 -5.25
N ILE A 184 6.11 -0.55 -5.31
CA ILE A 184 5.07 -0.84 -4.32
C ILE A 184 4.10 -1.83 -4.96
N ARG A 185 4.14 -3.09 -4.53
CA ARG A 185 3.27 -4.16 -5.02
C ARG A 185 1.95 -4.17 -4.25
N MET A 186 0.86 -4.47 -4.93
CA MET A 186 -0.49 -4.64 -4.37
C MET A 186 -1.12 -5.93 -4.88
N TYR A 187 -2.17 -6.39 -4.20
CA TYR A 187 -3.09 -7.37 -4.79
C TYR A 187 -3.62 -6.84 -6.12
N ASN A 188 -3.83 -7.71 -7.09
CA ASN A 188 -4.29 -7.32 -8.42
C ASN A 188 -5.66 -6.62 -8.38
N GLU A 189 -6.60 -7.13 -7.59
CA GLU A 189 -7.91 -6.50 -7.41
C GLU A 189 -7.81 -5.13 -6.74
N ASP A 190 -6.95 -5.00 -5.72
CA ASP A 190 -6.76 -3.73 -4.99
C ASP A 190 -6.15 -2.64 -5.89
N VAL A 191 -5.15 -2.98 -6.71
CA VAL A 191 -4.55 -1.99 -7.61
C VAL A 191 -5.49 -1.59 -8.75
N ILE A 192 -6.35 -2.50 -9.22
CA ILE A 192 -7.39 -2.18 -10.21
C ILE A 192 -8.40 -1.20 -9.61
N GLU A 193 -8.90 -1.49 -8.41
CA GLU A 193 -9.81 -0.58 -7.69
C GLU A 193 -9.16 0.79 -7.46
N LEU A 194 -7.93 0.81 -6.90
CA LEU A 194 -7.22 2.05 -6.64
C LEU A 194 -7.00 2.85 -7.93
N PHE A 195 -6.63 2.18 -9.01
CA PHE A 195 -6.44 2.79 -10.31
C PHE A 195 -7.69 3.53 -10.80
N ASP A 196 -8.88 2.96 -10.59
CA ASP A 196 -10.14 3.57 -11.02
C ASP A 196 -10.56 4.75 -10.12
N LEU A 197 -10.12 4.77 -8.86
CA LEU A 197 -10.47 5.78 -7.85
C LEU A 197 -9.58 7.03 -7.85
N VAL A 198 -8.38 6.97 -8.46
CA VAL A 198 -7.40 8.06 -8.39
C VAL A 198 -7.05 8.60 -9.77
N ASP A 199 -6.74 9.89 -9.84
CA ASP A 199 -6.34 10.57 -11.06
C ASP A 199 -4.81 10.72 -11.16
N GLU A 200 -4.32 10.98 -12.38
CA GLU A 200 -2.96 11.49 -12.57
C GLU A 200 -2.80 12.80 -11.78
N LYS A 201 -1.59 13.07 -11.25
CA LYS A 201 -1.25 14.17 -10.34
C LYS A 201 -1.77 14.02 -8.91
N ALA A 202 -2.51 12.94 -8.57
CA ALA A 202 -2.78 12.65 -7.16
C ALA A 202 -1.45 12.50 -6.39
N GLN A 203 -1.41 13.07 -5.18
CA GLN A 203 -0.23 13.04 -4.33
C GLN A 203 0.00 11.65 -3.77
N VAL A 204 1.27 11.22 -3.74
CA VAL A 204 1.70 9.94 -3.14
C VAL A 204 2.86 10.24 -2.20
N TRP A 205 2.68 9.99 -0.92
CA TRP A 205 3.72 10.19 0.09
C TRP A 205 4.17 8.84 0.63
N ILE A 206 5.48 8.59 0.59
CA ILE A 206 6.12 7.33 0.99
C ILE A 206 7.02 7.60 2.20
N TYR A 207 6.68 7.01 3.36
CA TYR A 207 7.36 7.24 4.65
C TYR A 207 7.43 5.99 5.53
#